data_cf7eea196f621c2a1a418d735bdfdac9
#
_entry.id   cf7eea196f621c2a1a418d735bdfdac9
#
_cell.length_a   1.000
_cell.length_b   1.000
_cell.length_c   1.000
_cell.angle_alpha   90.00
_cell.angle_beta   90.00
_cell.angle_gamma   90.00
#
_symmetry.space_group_name_H-M   'P 1'
#
loop_
_entity.id
_entity.type
_entity.pdbx_description
1 polymer ?
#
loop_
_entity_poly.entity_id
_entity_poly.type
_entity_poly.pdbx_seq_one_letter_code
_entity_poly.pdbx_strand_id
1 'polypeptide(L)'
;MTIKNFTFFSPNGTEFPVGSNNDGKLYMMLTGMDYGTIRRKDWSSPLNTALNVQYTNTSIIAGGRYFDLSNDTVALKPDSVNYIHANIDLSQTTHPVSLSAESTDKSNKVDLNNNSGVLKVVIDIRTTNGTGVINTKTPDNVTYLDKVITNSLEMKGFADSYVAFFASKGGGNVVTFTAPWDCIAEVELFWHGWGFAGGEWEIGITTPPGVNQVYEATGYTNGHEFKAVSMPAKALYSGLKKGQQYTFDKRDVGGAGGGAKSLMMIVKLYRN
;
A
#
# COMPACT_ATOMS: atom_id res chain seq x y z
N MET A 1 35.90 -21.48 6.27
CA MET A 1 34.92 -20.33 6.31
C MET A 1 34.96 -19.82 7.74
N THR A 2 35.33 -18.56 7.97
CA THR A 2 35.35 -17.97 9.32
C THR A 2 34.08 -17.13 9.49
N ILE A 3 33.26 -17.49 10.47
CA ILE A 3 32.13 -16.65 10.86
C ILE A 3 32.71 -15.43 11.58
N LYS A 4 32.60 -14.25 10.96
CA LYS A 4 33.19 -13.02 11.50
C LYS A 4 32.26 -12.24 12.43
N ASN A 5 30.96 -12.39 12.25
CA ASN A 5 29.93 -11.64 13.00
C ASN A 5 28.81 -12.60 13.38
N PHE A 6 28.46 -12.64 14.63
CA PHE A 6 27.29 -13.35 15.13
C PHE A 6 26.70 -12.57 16.31
N THR A 7 25.41 -12.63 16.42
CA THR A 7 24.60 -11.97 17.45
C THR A 7 23.73 -13.02 18.11
N PHE A 8 23.48 -12.91 19.39
CA PHE A 8 22.64 -13.81 20.20
C PHE A 8 23.12 -15.27 20.32
N PHE A 9 24.36 -15.57 20.00
CA PHE A 9 24.93 -16.87 20.26
C PHE A 9 25.97 -16.77 21.38
N SER A 10 25.72 -17.47 22.48
CA SER A 10 26.68 -17.69 23.54
C SER A 10 27.04 -19.19 23.57
N PRO A 11 28.20 -19.61 23.09
CA PRO A 11 28.58 -21.00 23.17
C PRO A 11 28.93 -21.35 24.63
N ASN A 12 28.18 -22.30 25.20
CA ASN A 12 28.50 -22.94 26.48
C ASN A 12 28.80 -21.98 27.66
N GLY A 13 27.96 -20.94 27.82
CA GLY A 13 28.06 -20.04 28.98
C GLY A 13 29.15 -18.98 28.88
N THR A 14 29.80 -18.82 27.75
CA THR A 14 30.73 -17.70 27.53
C THR A 14 29.95 -16.46 27.11
N GLU A 15 30.08 -15.36 27.83
CA GLU A 15 29.49 -14.09 27.43
C GLU A 15 30.27 -13.53 26.23
N PHE A 16 29.55 -13.36 25.11
CA PHE A 16 30.07 -12.59 23.98
C PHE A 16 29.48 -11.18 24.05
N PRO A 17 30.32 -10.15 24.01
CA PRO A 17 29.80 -8.79 23.91
C PRO A 17 29.04 -8.63 22.59
N VAL A 18 27.77 -8.28 22.70
CA VAL A 18 26.93 -7.95 21.53
C VAL A 18 27.40 -6.61 20.99
N GLY A 19 27.95 -6.60 19.78
CA GLY A 19 28.41 -5.36 19.16
C GLY A 19 27.25 -4.57 18.58
N SER A 20 27.18 -3.27 18.85
CA SER A 20 26.13 -2.39 18.34
C SER A 20 25.92 -2.45 16.80
N ASN A 21 27.00 -2.75 16.06
CA ASN A 21 26.91 -2.94 14.61
C ASN A 21 26.22 -4.26 14.22
N ASN A 22 26.34 -5.31 15.04
CA ASN A 22 25.64 -6.56 14.78
C ASN A 22 24.15 -6.40 15.04
N ASP A 23 23.77 -5.71 16.11
CA ASP A 23 22.37 -5.38 16.39
C ASP A 23 21.81 -4.45 15.30
N GLY A 24 22.58 -3.45 14.90
CA GLY A 24 22.21 -2.57 13.81
C GLY A 24 21.93 -3.34 12.51
N LYS A 25 22.77 -4.32 12.15
CA LYS A 25 22.55 -5.18 10.98
C LYS A 25 21.31 -6.05 11.12
N LEU A 26 21.03 -6.59 12.31
CA LEU A 26 19.80 -7.34 12.57
C LEU A 26 18.56 -6.45 12.36
N TYR A 27 18.53 -5.26 12.93
CA TYR A 27 17.42 -4.32 12.75
C TYR A 27 17.27 -3.89 11.29
N MET A 28 18.38 -3.70 10.56
CA MET A 28 18.34 -3.42 9.12
C MET A 28 17.71 -4.57 8.32
N MET A 29 18.03 -5.83 8.64
CA MET A 29 17.37 -6.98 8.01
C MET A 29 15.86 -7.00 8.29
N LEU A 30 15.45 -6.69 9.52
CA LEU A 30 14.04 -6.61 9.91
C LEU A 30 13.29 -5.46 9.24
N THR A 31 13.97 -4.39 8.86
CA THR A 31 13.41 -3.23 8.15
C THR A 31 13.56 -3.29 6.64
N GLY A 32 14.08 -4.39 6.10
CA GLY A 32 14.25 -4.58 4.65
C GLY A 32 15.54 -3.99 4.09
N MET A 33 16.55 -3.75 4.93
CA MET A 33 17.87 -3.19 4.54
C MET A 33 17.81 -1.76 3.97
N ASP A 34 16.72 -1.05 4.17
CA ASP A 34 16.59 0.33 3.72
C ASP A 34 16.92 1.33 4.84
N TYR A 35 18.04 2.05 4.69
CA TYR A 35 18.50 3.08 5.64
C TYR A 35 17.56 4.29 5.73
N GLY A 36 16.76 4.54 4.70
CA GLY A 36 15.76 5.59 4.69
C GLY A 36 14.45 5.23 5.40
N THR A 37 14.23 3.95 5.75
CA THR A 37 13.01 3.50 6.40
C THR A 37 13.06 3.72 7.90
N ILE A 38 12.03 4.36 8.43
CA ILE A 38 11.87 4.62 9.86
C ILE A 38 10.74 3.76 10.41
N ARG A 39 10.98 3.13 11.57
CA ARG A 39 9.95 2.50 12.39
C ARG A 39 9.68 3.37 13.61
N ARG A 40 8.44 3.79 13.80
CA ARG A 40 8.00 4.57 14.97
C ARG A 40 7.01 3.80 15.83
N LYS A 41 7.13 3.94 17.13
CA LYS A 41 6.18 3.46 18.12
C LYS A 41 5.92 4.56 19.15
N ASP A 42 4.76 4.51 19.82
CA ASP A 42 4.37 5.43 20.88
C ASP A 42 4.39 6.92 20.43
N TRP A 43 4.06 7.16 19.15
CA TRP A 43 3.99 8.49 18.61
C TRP A 43 2.78 9.24 19.15
N SER A 44 2.99 10.07 20.15
CA SER A 44 2.02 11.10 20.53
C SER A 44 2.14 12.31 19.62
N SER A 45 1.03 13.02 19.39
CA SER A 45 1.09 14.23 18.57
C SER A 45 2.07 15.24 19.17
N PRO A 46 3.10 15.67 18.43
CA PRO A 46 4.04 16.66 18.90
C PRO A 46 3.35 17.97 19.27
N LEU A 47 3.85 18.63 20.28
CA LEU A 47 3.35 19.94 20.68
C LEU A 47 3.91 21.01 19.73
N ASN A 48 3.03 21.83 19.17
CA ASN A 48 3.41 22.98 18.34
C ASN A 48 3.32 24.24 19.22
N THR A 49 4.42 24.93 19.39
CA THR A 49 4.48 26.21 20.11
C THR A 49 5.07 27.28 19.20
N ALA A 50 4.23 28.11 18.60
CA ALA A 50 4.65 29.10 17.60
C ALA A 50 5.48 28.43 16.49
N LEU A 51 6.72 28.84 16.30
CA LEU A 51 7.65 28.27 15.30
C LEU A 51 8.57 27.19 15.89
N ASN A 52 8.07 26.40 16.83
CA ASN A 52 8.76 25.23 17.35
C ASN A 52 7.84 24.02 17.36
N VAL A 53 8.43 22.84 17.21
CA VAL A 53 7.76 21.57 17.47
C VAL A 53 8.53 20.82 18.56
N GLN A 54 7.81 20.26 19.52
CA GLN A 54 8.37 19.45 20.60
C GLN A 54 7.83 18.02 20.50
N TYR A 55 8.74 17.07 20.42
CA TYR A 55 8.44 15.64 20.47
C TYR A 55 8.45 15.18 21.90
N THR A 56 7.29 14.81 22.43
CA THR A 56 7.13 14.49 23.85
C THR A 56 7.41 13.03 24.17
N ASN A 57 7.06 12.14 23.26
CA ASN A 57 7.29 10.69 23.42
C ASN A 57 7.18 9.96 22.09
N THR A 58 8.27 9.39 21.62
CA THR A 58 8.26 8.42 20.51
C THR A 58 9.57 7.63 20.47
N SER A 59 9.46 6.33 20.21
CA SER A 59 10.59 5.44 19.96
C SER A 59 10.79 5.25 18.46
N ILE A 60 12.02 5.37 17.99
CA ILE A 60 12.36 5.32 16.55
C ILE A 60 13.49 4.32 16.32
N ILE A 61 13.35 3.55 15.24
CA ILE A 61 14.45 2.77 14.65
C ILE A 61 14.73 3.34 13.27
N ALA A 62 15.95 3.77 13.03
CA ALA A 62 16.42 4.24 11.73
C ALA A 62 17.89 3.82 11.51
N GLY A 63 18.23 3.34 10.32
CA GLY A 63 19.59 2.88 10.00
C GLY A 63 20.13 1.81 10.95
N GLY A 64 19.25 0.98 11.51
CA GLY A 64 19.62 -0.03 12.51
C GLY A 64 19.91 0.54 13.90
N ARG A 65 19.57 1.79 14.18
CA ARG A 65 19.79 2.44 15.47
C ARG A 65 18.44 2.79 16.11
N TYR A 66 18.29 2.39 17.36
CA TYR A 66 17.14 2.73 18.20
C TYR A 66 17.43 4.00 18.97
N PHE A 67 16.47 4.89 19.06
CA PHE A 67 16.52 6.08 19.92
C PHE A 67 15.11 6.55 20.28
N ASP A 68 15.03 7.28 21.38
CA ASP A 68 13.81 7.91 21.88
C ASP A 68 13.91 9.43 21.71
N LEU A 69 12.80 10.05 21.34
CA LEU A 69 12.59 11.48 21.44
C LEU A 69 11.69 11.74 22.65
N SER A 70 12.23 12.43 23.65
CA SER A 70 11.56 12.73 24.91
C SER A 70 11.76 14.19 25.28
N ASN A 71 10.76 15.02 24.98
CA ASN A 71 10.81 16.48 25.10
C ASN A 71 11.83 17.18 24.19
N ASP A 72 12.23 16.53 23.12
CA ASP A 72 13.14 17.10 22.12
C ASP A 72 12.42 18.17 21.30
N THR A 73 13.04 19.34 21.16
CA THR A 73 12.45 20.49 20.48
C THR A 73 13.30 20.88 19.27
N VAL A 74 12.63 21.24 18.18
CA VAL A 74 13.27 21.79 16.99
C VAL A 74 12.59 23.09 16.56
N ALA A 75 13.38 24.11 16.25
CA ALA A 75 12.91 25.39 15.70
C ALA A 75 12.56 25.24 14.23
N LEU A 76 11.44 25.84 13.81
CA LEU A 76 10.94 25.82 12.45
C LEU A 76 11.18 27.17 11.77
N LYS A 77 11.41 27.13 10.47
CA LYS A 77 11.47 28.34 9.63
C LYS A 77 10.05 28.84 9.35
N PRO A 78 9.79 30.15 9.44
CA PRO A 78 8.48 30.71 9.09
C PRO A 78 8.21 30.60 7.59
N ASP A 79 6.92 30.65 7.21
CA ASP A 79 6.45 30.69 5.81
C ASP A 79 7.07 29.60 4.92
N SER A 80 7.24 28.39 5.45
CA SER A 80 8.03 27.34 4.82
C SER A 80 7.43 25.95 5.06
N VAL A 81 7.76 25.02 4.17
CA VAL A 81 7.67 23.59 4.45
C VAL A 81 8.96 23.20 5.17
N ASN A 82 8.84 22.67 6.37
CA ASN A 82 9.95 22.24 7.21
C ASN A 82 10.01 20.71 7.20
N TYR A 83 11.08 20.16 6.67
CA TYR A 83 11.43 18.75 6.75
C TYR A 83 12.26 18.55 8.01
N ILE A 84 11.72 17.84 8.98
CA ILE A 84 12.40 17.59 10.25
C ILE A 84 13.15 16.29 10.14
N HIS A 85 14.48 16.36 10.30
CA HIS A 85 15.38 15.23 10.18
C HIS A 85 15.92 14.81 11.53
N ALA A 86 16.03 13.50 11.75
CA ALA A 86 16.96 12.94 12.72
C ALA A 86 18.32 12.76 12.03
N ASN A 87 19.35 13.35 12.63
CA ASN A 87 20.73 13.23 12.20
C ASN A 87 21.44 12.27 13.15
N ILE A 88 21.85 11.11 12.67
CA ILE A 88 22.47 10.06 13.45
C ILE A 88 23.96 10.05 13.12
N ASP A 89 24.78 10.47 14.08
CA ASP A 89 26.25 10.57 13.98
C ASP A 89 26.90 9.73 15.08
N LEU A 90 27.38 8.56 14.75
CA LEU A 90 28.00 7.64 15.69
C LEU A 90 29.41 8.10 16.18
N SER A 91 29.97 9.16 15.60
CA SER A 91 31.20 9.78 16.12
C SER A 91 30.95 10.63 17.36
N GLN A 92 29.69 11.01 17.59
CA GLN A 92 29.25 11.76 18.77
C GLN A 92 28.93 10.79 19.91
N THR A 93 29.80 10.77 20.93
CA THR A 93 29.67 9.80 22.03
C THR A 93 28.56 10.14 23.01
N THR A 94 28.25 11.42 23.19
CA THR A 94 27.27 11.88 24.20
C THR A 94 25.87 12.05 23.63
N HIS A 95 25.77 12.60 22.43
CA HIS A 95 24.48 12.89 21.76
C HIS A 95 24.56 12.43 20.29
N PRO A 96 24.49 11.13 20.04
CA PRO A 96 24.63 10.58 18.67
C PRO A 96 23.45 10.91 17.76
N VAL A 97 22.35 11.42 18.31
CA VAL A 97 21.18 11.82 17.55
C VAL A 97 20.85 13.28 17.81
N SER A 98 20.64 14.06 16.76
CA SER A 98 20.17 15.44 16.85
C SER A 98 19.04 15.68 15.86
N LEU A 99 18.21 16.70 16.09
CA LEU A 99 17.14 17.11 15.19
C LEU A 99 17.50 18.39 14.44
N SER A 100 17.09 18.46 13.17
CA SER A 100 17.18 19.68 12.36
C SER A 100 15.94 19.87 11.50
N ALA A 101 15.56 21.14 11.23
CA ALA A 101 14.50 21.49 10.29
C ALA A 101 15.07 22.19 9.07
N GLU A 102 14.77 21.68 7.89
CA GLU A 102 15.26 22.18 6.61
C GLU A 102 14.12 22.41 5.62
N SER A 103 14.30 23.37 4.70
CA SER A 103 13.24 23.71 3.73
C SER A 103 13.10 22.70 2.59
N THR A 104 14.03 21.76 2.48
CA THR A 104 13.98 20.64 1.51
C THR A 104 14.35 19.36 2.21
N ASP A 105 13.87 18.23 1.69
CA ASP A 105 14.30 16.93 2.18
C ASP A 105 15.79 16.71 1.88
N LYS A 106 16.58 16.50 2.93
CA LYS A 106 18.01 16.19 2.90
C LYS A 106 18.32 14.77 3.37
N SER A 107 17.33 13.89 3.36
CA SER A 107 17.53 12.49 3.69
C SER A 107 18.61 11.87 2.81
N ASN A 108 19.38 10.96 3.40
CA ASN A 108 20.41 10.18 2.71
C ASN A 108 20.31 8.70 3.10
N LYS A 109 21.19 7.87 2.56
CA LYS A 109 21.26 6.43 2.83
C LYS A 109 22.65 6.01 3.31
N VAL A 110 23.24 6.78 4.21
CA VAL A 110 24.55 6.45 4.81
C VAL A 110 24.44 5.17 5.62
N ASP A 111 25.27 4.20 5.30
CA ASP A 111 25.35 2.92 6.01
C ASP A 111 26.19 3.06 7.29
N LEU A 112 25.53 3.32 8.39
CA LEU A 112 26.18 3.46 9.71
C LEU A 112 26.84 2.17 10.21
N ASN A 113 26.57 1.01 9.60
CA ASN A 113 27.13 -0.27 10.01
C ASN A 113 28.45 -0.61 9.31
N ASN A 114 28.76 0.06 8.20
CA ASN A 114 29.94 -0.20 7.39
C ASN A 114 30.76 1.07 7.07
N ASN A 115 30.15 2.25 7.18
CA ASN A 115 30.77 3.52 6.83
C ASN A 115 30.73 4.52 7.98
N SER A 116 31.68 5.44 8.00
CA SER A 116 31.61 6.64 8.80
C SER A 116 30.72 7.68 8.10
N GLY A 117 30.08 8.53 8.88
CA GLY A 117 29.26 9.62 8.36
C GLY A 117 28.01 9.85 9.18
N VAL A 118 27.17 10.76 8.74
CA VAL A 118 25.91 11.11 9.36
C VAL A 118 24.77 10.59 8.51
N LEU A 119 23.97 9.67 9.07
CA LEU A 119 22.72 9.28 8.47
C LEU A 119 21.68 10.35 8.79
N LYS A 120 21.07 10.92 7.77
CA LYS A 120 20.00 11.90 7.90
C LYS A 120 18.71 11.31 7.34
N VAL A 121 17.67 11.27 8.17
CA VAL A 121 16.36 10.71 7.80
C VAL A 121 15.24 11.66 8.20
N VAL A 122 14.31 11.93 7.28
CA VAL A 122 13.13 12.75 7.58
C VAL A 122 12.15 11.97 8.45
N ILE A 123 11.77 12.55 9.59
CA ILE A 123 10.87 11.92 10.57
C ILE A 123 9.49 12.58 10.62
N ASP A 124 9.40 13.84 10.18
CA ASP A 124 8.16 14.62 10.21
C ASP A 124 8.23 15.77 9.19
N ILE A 125 7.05 16.28 8.76
CA ILE A 125 6.95 17.42 7.85
C ILE A 125 5.94 18.41 8.41
N ARG A 126 6.35 19.68 8.58
CA ARG A 126 5.53 20.76 9.11
C ARG A 126 5.50 21.94 8.16
N THR A 127 4.31 22.39 7.79
CA THR A 127 4.14 23.65 7.05
C THR A 127 3.82 24.76 8.04
N THR A 128 4.52 25.86 7.92
CA THR A 128 4.37 27.04 8.80
C THR A 128 3.91 28.25 8.01
N ASN A 129 3.22 29.15 8.69
CA ASN A 129 3.11 30.56 8.31
C ASN A 129 4.04 31.41 9.19
N GLY A 130 3.89 32.74 9.13
CA GLY A 130 4.70 33.67 9.93
C GLY A 130 4.58 33.50 11.46
N THR A 131 3.59 32.75 11.96
CA THR A 131 3.27 32.66 13.39
C THR A 131 3.26 31.25 13.96
N GLY A 132 3.15 30.21 13.14
CA GLY A 132 3.07 28.86 13.66
C GLY A 132 2.83 27.79 12.60
N VAL A 133 2.60 26.56 13.07
CA VAL A 133 2.34 25.38 12.22
C VAL A 133 0.89 25.40 11.74
N ILE A 134 0.68 25.35 10.43
CA ILE A 134 -0.64 25.31 9.78
C ILE A 134 -1.00 23.95 9.17
N ASN A 135 0.00 23.09 8.91
CA ASN A 135 -0.24 21.74 8.40
C ASN A 135 0.85 20.78 8.85
N THR A 136 0.49 19.50 8.93
CA THR A 136 1.40 18.41 9.31
C THR A 136 1.25 17.25 8.33
N LYS A 137 2.37 16.67 7.91
CA LYS A 137 2.39 15.48 7.05
C LYS A 137 3.38 14.45 7.60
N THR A 138 2.96 13.18 7.66
CA THR A 138 3.89 12.08 7.91
C THR A 138 4.69 11.79 6.64
N PRO A 139 6.02 11.69 6.70
CA PRO A 139 6.83 11.28 5.56
C PRO A 139 6.49 9.85 5.10
N ASP A 140 6.61 9.60 3.79
CA ASP A 140 6.24 8.31 3.19
C ASP A 140 7.17 7.15 3.61
N ASN A 141 8.38 7.47 4.10
CA ASN A 141 9.37 6.51 4.62
C ASN A 141 9.12 6.09 6.09
N VAL A 142 8.12 6.67 6.75
CA VAL A 142 7.81 6.36 8.15
C VAL A 142 6.78 5.25 8.25
N THR A 143 7.08 4.23 9.03
CA THR A 143 6.16 3.12 9.34
C THR A 143 5.94 3.05 10.85
N TYR A 144 4.70 2.85 11.27
CA TYR A 144 4.36 2.65 12.68
C TYR A 144 4.51 1.18 13.06
N LEU A 145 5.01 0.87 14.26
CA LEU A 145 5.14 -0.52 14.74
C LEU A 145 3.79 -1.13 15.15
N ASP A 146 2.86 -0.31 15.57
CA ASP A 146 1.49 -0.70 15.92
C ASP A 146 0.54 -0.71 14.71
N LYS A 147 0.94 -0.05 13.63
CA LYS A 147 0.18 0.05 12.39
C LYS A 147 1.09 0.06 11.18
N VAL A 148 1.06 -1.02 10.40
CA VAL A 148 1.76 -1.06 9.12
C VAL A 148 0.90 -0.36 8.08
N ILE A 149 1.37 0.81 7.60
CA ILE A 149 0.81 1.49 6.42
C ILE A 149 1.80 1.25 5.30
N THR A 150 1.39 0.50 4.30
CA THR A 150 2.20 0.22 3.12
C THR A 150 1.47 0.69 1.86
N ASN A 151 2.21 1.32 0.95
CA ASN A 151 1.69 1.72 -0.35
C ASN A 151 1.47 0.52 -1.28
N SER A 152 2.13 -0.60 -1.00
CA SER A 152 1.94 -1.88 -1.68
C SER A 152 2.26 -3.02 -0.74
N LEU A 153 1.40 -4.03 -0.70
CA LEU A 153 1.66 -5.29 -0.03
C LEU A 153 1.90 -6.35 -1.10
N GLU A 154 3.15 -6.78 -1.28
CA GLU A 154 3.46 -7.95 -2.09
C GLU A 154 3.30 -9.23 -1.26
N MET A 155 2.27 -10.01 -1.58
CA MET A 155 2.12 -11.35 -1.04
C MET A 155 2.67 -12.36 -2.04
N LYS A 156 3.89 -12.82 -1.81
CA LYS A 156 4.50 -13.89 -2.63
C LYS A 156 3.77 -15.21 -2.36
N GLY A 157 3.21 -15.79 -3.43
CA GLY A 157 2.52 -17.08 -3.39
C GLY A 157 1.00 -17.03 -3.52
N PHE A 158 0.40 -15.82 -3.53
CA PHE A 158 -0.94 -15.56 -4.05
C PHE A 158 -0.79 -14.58 -5.21
N ALA A 159 -1.79 -14.47 -6.09
CA ALA A 159 -1.76 -13.49 -7.17
C ALA A 159 -1.37 -12.12 -6.59
N ASP A 160 -0.25 -11.57 -7.05
CA ASP A 160 0.53 -10.50 -6.39
C ASP A 160 -0.22 -9.19 -6.15
N SER A 161 -1.35 -8.99 -6.78
CA SER A 161 -2.29 -7.93 -6.46
C SER A 161 -3.61 -8.20 -7.15
N TYR A 162 -4.66 -7.91 -6.45
CA TYR A 162 -5.99 -7.99 -7.01
C TYR A 162 -6.74 -6.70 -6.67
N VAL A 163 -7.40 -6.16 -7.68
CA VAL A 163 -8.32 -5.03 -7.54
C VAL A 163 -9.68 -5.48 -8.04
N ALA A 164 -10.73 -5.17 -7.29
CA ALA A 164 -12.10 -5.44 -7.70
C ALA A 164 -12.82 -4.15 -8.06
N PHE A 165 -13.50 -4.17 -9.20
CA PHE A 165 -14.45 -3.15 -9.61
C PHE A 165 -15.83 -3.77 -9.64
N PHE A 166 -16.83 -3.03 -9.25
CA PHE A 166 -18.20 -3.50 -9.31
C PHE A 166 -19.17 -2.41 -9.72
N ALA A 167 -20.24 -2.80 -10.40
CA ALA A 167 -21.38 -1.95 -10.66
C ALA A 167 -22.66 -2.72 -10.29
N SER A 168 -23.59 -2.03 -9.67
CA SER A 168 -24.91 -2.55 -9.32
C SER A 168 -25.96 -1.53 -9.66
N LYS A 169 -26.86 -1.86 -10.58
CA LYS A 169 -27.96 -0.95 -10.98
C LYS A 169 -29.11 -1.72 -11.62
N GLY A 170 -30.28 -1.16 -11.69
CA GLY A 170 -31.39 -1.67 -12.49
C GLY A 170 -31.13 -1.47 -13.99
N GLY A 171 -31.02 -2.55 -14.75
CA GLY A 171 -31.03 -2.59 -16.21
C GLY A 171 -29.88 -1.88 -16.94
N GLY A 172 -28.84 -2.60 -17.24
CA GLY A 172 -27.77 -2.18 -18.15
C GLY A 172 -26.60 -1.48 -17.45
N ASN A 173 -25.66 -2.26 -16.94
CA ASN A 173 -24.50 -1.71 -16.28
C ASN A 173 -23.21 -2.28 -16.81
N VAL A 174 -22.42 -1.33 -17.16
CA VAL A 174 -21.07 -1.43 -17.65
C VAL A 174 -20.13 -1.18 -16.49
N VAL A 175 -19.17 -2.07 -16.28
CA VAL A 175 -18.03 -1.77 -15.44
C VAL A 175 -16.93 -1.22 -16.33
N THR A 176 -16.58 0.05 -16.11
CA THR A 176 -15.48 0.71 -16.83
C THR A 176 -14.37 1.04 -15.84
N PHE A 177 -13.15 0.69 -16.18
CA PHE A 177 -11.97 0.97 -15.37
C PHE A 177 -10.72 1.16 -16.22
N THR A 178 -9.68 1.75 -15.65
CA THR A 178 -8.35 1.81 -16.24
C THR A 178 -7.47 0.76 -15.58
N ALA A 179 -6.84 -0.11 -16.36
CA ALA A 179 -5.98 -1.17 -15.83
C ALA A 179 -4.74 -0.57 -15.13
N PRO A 180 -4.52 -0.86 -13.85
CA PRO A 180 -3.39 -0.30 -13.09
C PRO A 180 -2.04 -0.93 -13.47
N TRP A 181 -2.05 -2.12 -14.04
CA TRP A 181 -0.89 -2.87 -14.53
C TRP A 181 -1.32 -3.80 -15.67
N ASP A 182 -0.36 -4.49 -16.31
CA ASP A 182 -0.67 -5.60 -17.23
C ASP A 182 -1.28 -6.75 -16.45
N CYS A 183 -2.48 -7.22 -16.85
CA CYS A 183 -3.28 -8.11 -16.01
C CYS A 183 -4.15 -9.10 -16.81
N ILE A 184 -4.67 -10.07 -16.06
CA ILE A 184 -5.85 -10.86 -16.43
C ILE A 184 -7.06 -10.35 -15.64
N ALA A 185 -8.25 -10.49 -16.22
CA ALA A 185 -9.50 -10.11 -15.59
C ALA A 185 -10.42 -11.32 -15.43
N GLU A 186 -10.88 -11.57 -14.21
CA GLU A 186 -12.01 -12.43 -13.91
C GLU A 186 -13.25 -11.58 -13.78
N VAL A 187 -14.28 -11.85 -14.56
CA VAL A 187 -15.53 -11.10 -14.57
C VAL A 187 -16.67 -12.01 -14.17
N GLU A 188 -17.41 -11.60 -13.14
CA GLU A 188 -18.61 -12.28 -12.67
C GLU A 188 -19.81 -11.36 -12.88
N LEU A 189 -20.84 -11.87 -13.54
CA LEU A 189 -22.09 -11.19 -13.78
C LEU A 189 -23.22 -11.92 -13.06
N PHE A 190 -24.00 -11.20 -12.30
CA PHE A 190 -25.21 -11.69 -11.64
C PHE A 190 -26.39 -10.88 -12.17
N TRP A 191 -27.19 -11.50 -13.03
CA TRP A 191 -28.41 -10.93 -13.51
C TRP A 191 -29.61 -11.51 -12.77
N HIS A 192 -30.52 -10.66 -12.35
CA HIS A 192 -31.80 -11.04 -11.74
C HIS A 192 -32.93 -10.25 -12.40
N GLY A 193 -33.94 -10.93 -12.83
CA GLY A 193 -35.08 -10.31 -13.50
C GLY A 193 -36.23 -11.28 -13.76
N TRP A 194 -37.07 -10.91 -14.71
CA TRP A 194 -38.21 -11.72 -15.16
C TRP A 194 -37.90 -12.30 -16.53
N GLY A 195 -37.99 -13.61 -16.66
CA GLY A 195 -38.01 -14.26 -17.96
C GLY A 195 -39.37 -14.12 -18.63
N PHE A 196 -39.42 -14.01 -19.95
CA PHE A 196 -40.66 -14.04 -20.70
C PHE A 196 -41.11 -15.48 -20.95
N ALA A 197 -42.46 -15.67 -20.99
CA ALA A 197 -43.02 -16.94 -21.38
C ALA A 197 -42.66 -17.32 -22.82
N GLY A 198 -42.05 -18.48 -23.01
CA GLY A 198 -41.84 -19.09 -24.30
C GLY A 198 -40.45 -19.02 -24.91
N GLY A 199 -39.39 -18.70 -24.13
CA GLY A 199 -38.03 -18.64 -24.69
C GLY A 199 -36.94 -19.13 -23.75
N GLU A 200 -35.96 -19.81 -24.34
CA GLU A 200 -34.65 -19.97 -23.77
C GLU A 200 -33.96 -18.62 -23.80
N TRP A 201 -33.28 -18.27 -22.73
CA TRP A 201 -32.50 -17.04 -22.67
C TRP A 201 -31.13 -17.31 -22.08
N GLU A 202 -30.13 -16.81 -22.80
CA GLU A 202 -28.73 -16.96 -22.42
C GLU A 202 -28.04 -15.61 -22.42
N ILE A 203 -27.29 -15.35 -21.36
CA ILE A 203 -26.49 -14.15 -21.20
C ILE A 203 -25.03 -14.48 -21.03
N GLY A 204 -24.19 -13.64 -21.57
CA GLY A 204 -22.73 -13.68 -21.41
C GLY A 204 -22.18 -12.30 -21.05
N ILE A 205 -20.88 -12.17 -21.20
CA ILE A 205 -20.13 -10.95 -20.91
C ILE A 205 -19.45 -10.49 -22.20
N THR A 206 -19.49 -9.18 -22.46
CA THR A 206 -18.82 -8.60 -23.65
C THR A 206 -17.32 -8.74 -23.55
N THR A 207 -16.67 -8.94 -24.71
CA THR A 207 -15.21 -8.94 -24.81
C THR A 207 -14.73 -7.58 -25.29
N PRO A 208 -13.98 -6.82 -24.45
CA PRO A 208 -13.43 -5.54 -24.88
C PRO A 208 -12.44 -5.68 -26.05
N PRO A 209 -12.28 -4.66 -26.90
CA PRO A 209 -11.31 -4.70 -27.99
C PRO A 209 -9.88 -4.92 -27.48
N GLY A 210 -9.12 -5.76 -28.21
CA GLY A 210 -7.71 -6.05 -27.88
C GLY A 210 -7.48 -6.98 -26.68
N VAL A 211 -8.56 -7.59 -26.16
CA VAL A 211 -8.52 -8.54 -25.05
C VAL A 211 -8.87 -9.92 -25.55
N ASN A 212 -8.20 -10.95 -25.04
CA ASN A 212 -8.50 -12.34 -25.37
C ASN A 212 -9.41 -12.94 -24.30
N GLN A 213 -10.60 -13.41 -24.72
CA GLN A 213 -11.45 -14.22 -23.86
C GLN A 213 -10.87 -15.63 -23.77
N VAL A 214 -10.44 -16.02 -22.58
CA VAL A 214 -9.83 -17.33 -22.31
C VAL A 214 -10.91 -18.37 -22.01
N TYR A 215 -11.93 -17.96 -21.29
CA TYR A 215 -13.03 -18.81 -20.84
C TYR A 215 -14.29 -17.98 -20.63
N GLU A 216 -15.47 -18.58 -20.89
CA GLU A 216 -16.77 -18.03 -20.51
C GLU A 216 -17.71 -19.17 -20.12
N ALA A 217 -18.39 -18.97 -19.00
CA ALA A 217 -19.58 -19.73 -18.64
C ALA A 217 -20.78 -18.78 -18.70
N THR A 218 -21.67 -19.02 -19.64
CA THR A 218 -22.87 -18.22 -19.84
C THR A 218 -23.94 -18.55 -18.80
N GLY A 219 -24.77 -17.58 -18.45
CA GLY A 219 -25.97 -17.79 -17.64
C GLY A 219 -27.13 -18.18 -18.54
N TYR A 220 -27.84 -19.25 -18.19
CA TYR A 220 -28.91 -19.80 -19.01
C TYR A 220 -30.20 -20.02 -18.21
N THR A 221 -31.35 -19.78 -18.86
CA THR A 221 -32.66 -20.17 -18.36
C THR A 221 -33.57 -20.60 -19.49
N ASN A 222 -34.41 -21.62 -19.26
CA ASN A 222 -35.43 -22.11 -20.17
C ASN A 222 -36.85 -21.88 -19.65
N GLY A 223 -37.08 -20.79 -18.92
CA GLY A 223 -38.38 -20.50 -18.31
C GLY A 223 -39.51 -20.29 -19.31
N HIS A 224 -40.54 -21.15 -19.28
CA HIS A 224 -41.76 -20.99 -20.05
C HIS A 224 -42.83 -20.15 -19.35
N GLU A 225 -42.52 -19.59 -18.20
CA GLU A 225 -43.45 -18.81 -17.39
C GLU A 225 -42.82 -17.49 -16.93
N PHE A 226 -43.64 -16.48 -16.68
CA PHE A 226 -43.21 -15.24 -16.06
C PHE A 226 -42.76 -15.48 -14.62
N LYS A 227 -41.51 -15.89 -14.46
CA LYS A 227 -40.88 -16.14 -13.15
C LYS A 227 -39.68 -15.23 -12.96
N ALA A 228 -39.44 -14.87 -11.70
CA ALA A 228 -38.17 -14.27 -11.34
C ALA A 228 -37.05 -15.33 -11.55
N VAL A 229 -36.00 -14.96 -12.26
CA VAL A 229 -34.86 -15.82 -12.54
C VAL A 229 -33.56 -15.11 -12.18
N SER A 230 -32.58 -15.90 -11.76
CA SER A 230 -31.22 -15.42 -11.53
C SER A 230 -30.28 -16.18 -12.46
N MET A 231 -29.50 -15.46 -13.22
CA MET A 231 -28.56 -16.03 -14.18
C MET A 231 -27.15 -15.49 -13.86
N PRO A 232 -26.28 -16.32 -13.28
CA PRO A 232 -24.87 -15.97 -13.17
C PRO A 232 -24.15 -16.29 -14.48
N ALA A 233 -23.23 -15.41 -14.89
CA ALA A 233 -22.26 -15.68 -15.93
C ALA A 233 -20.86 -15.35 -15.43
N LYS A 234 -19.86 -16.04 -15.93
CA LYS A 234 -18.46 -15.84 -15.53
C LYS A 234 -17.54 -15.94 -16.74
N ALA A 235 -16.57 -15.04 -16.83
CA ALA A 235 -15.58 -15.08 -17.88
C ALA A 235 -14.19 -14.73 -17.39
N LEU A 236 -13.17 -15.24 -18.07
CA LEU A 236 -11.75 -14.94 -17.84
C LEU A 236 -11.16 -14.34 -19.10
N TYR A 237 -10.47 -13.24 -18.92
CA TYR A 237 -9.84 -12.48 -20.00
C TYR A 237 -8.35 -12.29 -19.74
N SER A 238 -7.54 -12.30 -20.83
CA SER A 238 -6.12 -12.01 -20.79
C SER A 238 -5.75 -10.90 -21.76
N GLY A 239 -4.56 -10.33 -21.57
CA GLY A 239 -4.03 -9.30 -22.48
C GLY A 239 -4.40 -7.86 -22.11
N LEU A 240 -4.97 -7.61 -20.94
CA LEU A 240 -5.22 -6.25 -20.48
C LEU A 240 -3.89 -5.51 -20.23
N LYS A 241 -3.77 -4.29 -20.75
CA LYS A 241 -2.55 -3.49 -20.71
C LYS A 241 -2.67 -2.32 -19.73
N LYS A 242 -1.60 -2.07 -18.98
CA LYS A 242 -1.49 -0.94 -18.06
C LYS A 242 -1.87 0.37 -18.73
N GLY A 243 -2.69 1.17 -18.04
CA GLY A 243 -3.12 2.49 -18.45
C GLY A 243 -4.21 2.51 -19.52
N GLN A 244 -4.62 1.36 -20.06
CA GLN A 244 -5.75 1.29 -20.99
C GLN A 244 -7.08 1.17 -20.27
N GLN A 245 -8.11 1.78 -20.84
CA GLN A 245 -9.47 1.71 -20.33
C GLN A 245 -10.20 0.52 -20.95
N TYR A 246 -10.89 -0.25 -20.12
CA TYR A 246 -11.70 -1.40 -20.53
C TYR A 246 -13.10 -1.27 -19.97
N THR A 247 -14.06 -1.79 -20.75
CA THR A 247 -15.47 -1.78 -20.41
C THR A 247 -16.04 -3.17 -20.58
N PHE A 248 -16.61 -3.73 -19.53
CA PHE A 248 -17.36 -4.98 -19.57
C PHE A 248 -18.85 -4.70 -19.38
N ASP A 249 -19.68 -5.41 -20.15
CA ASP A 249 -21.12 -5.29 -20.10
C ASP A 249 -21.78 -6.67 -20.24
N LYS A 250 -23.07 -6.74 -19.94
CA LYS A 250 -23.89 -7.90 -20.28
C LYS A 250 -23.98 -8.05 -21.80
N ARG A 251 -23.93 -9.27 -22.26
CA ARG A 251 -24.16 -9.66 -23.66
C ARG A 251 -25.35 -10.64 -23.72
N ASP A 252 -26.33 -10.35 -24.54
CA ASP A 252 -27.36 -11.34 -24.86
C ASP A 252 -26.80 -12.33 -25.91
N VAL A 253 -26.83 -13.61 -25.58
CA VAL A 253 -26.27 -14.68 -26.39
C VAL A 253 -27.35 -15.34 -27.28
N GLY A 254 -28.54 -15.50 -26.71
CA GLY A 254 -29.68 -16.05 -27.45
C GLY A 254 -30.98 -15.98 -26.65
N GLY A 255 -32.12 -16.18 -27.39
CA GLY A 255 -33.44 -16.24 -26.78
C GLY A 255 -34.22 -14.94 -26.71
N ALA A 256 -35.43 -14.97 -26.18
CA ALA A 256 -36.29 -13.83 -25.97
C ALA A 256 -35.88 -13.07 -24.68
N GLY A 257 -35.48 -11.84 -24.83
CA GLY A 257 -35.05 -11.01 -23.68
C GLY A 257 -36.10 -10.84 -22.60
N GLY A 258 -35.67 -10.74 -21.37
CA GLY A 258 -36.51 -10.44 -20.19
C GLY A 258 -36.20 -9.08 -19.60
N GLY A 259 -37.07 -8.61 -18.69
CA GLY A 259 -36.86 -7.38 -17.94
C GLY A 259 -35.89 -7.58 -16.76
N ALA A 260 -34.77 -6.85 -16.74
CA ALA A 260 -33.88 -6.87 -15.61
C ALA A 260 -34.45 -6.10 -14.42
N LYS A 261 -34.46 -6.70 -13.22
CA LYS A 261 -34.70 -6.00 -11.96
C LYS A 261 -33.40 -5.48 -11.35
N SER A 262 -32.36 -6.28 -11.42
CA SER A 262 -31.02 -5.91 -10.96
C SER A 262 -29.95 -6.62 -11.75
N LEU A 263 -28.82 -5.97 -11.87
CA LEU A 263 -27.62 -6.53 -12.45
C LEU A 263 -26.45 -6.11 -11.55
N MET A 264 -25.62 -7.06 -11.19
CA MET A 264 -24.38 -6.81 -10.50
C MET A 264 -23.24 -7.43 -11.30
N MET A 265 -22.20 -6.67 -11.54
CA MET A 265 -20.99 -7.16 -12.19
C MET A 265 -19.78 -6.86 -11.29
N ILE A 266 -18.91 -7.85 -11.16
CA ILE A 266 -17.66 -7.77 -10.42
C ILE A 266 -16.54 -8.09 -11.41
N VAL A 267 -15.54 -7.21 -11.48
CA VAL A 267 -14.32 -7.41 -12.24
C VAL A 267 -13.15 -7.49 -11.28
N LYS A 268 -12.46 -8.60 -11.24
CA LYS A 268 -11.28 -8.85 -10.44
C LYS A 268 -10.06 -8.87 -11.35
N LEU A 269 -9.07 -8.03 -11.08
CA LEU A 269 -7.83 -7.95 -11.86
C LEU A 269 -6.70 -8.62 -11.11
N TYR A 270 -6.02 -9.51 -11.79
CA TYR A 270 -4.83 -10.20 -11.27
C TYR A 270 -3.62 -9.80 -12.11
N ARG A 271 -2.54 -9.43 -11.47
CA ARG A 271 -1.30 -9.08 -12.15
C ARG A 271 -0.75 -10.29 -12.91
N ASN A 272 -0.28 -10.05 -14.14
CA ASN A 272 0.46 -11.05 -14.92
C ASN A 272 1.89 -11.19 -14.41
#